data_815555e945937fb5181e49269fd29cab
#
_entry.id   815555e945937fb5181e49269fd29cab
#
_cell.length_a   1.000
_cell.length_b   1.000
_cell.length_c   1.000
_cell.angle_alpha   90.00
_cell.angle_beta   90.00
_cell.angle_gamma   90.00
#
_symmetry.space_group_name_H-M   'P 1'
#
loop_
_entity.id
_entity.type
_entity.pdbx_description
1 polymer ?
#
loop_
_entity_poly.entity_id
_entity_poly.type
_entity_poly.pdbx_seq_one_letter_code
_entity_poly.pdbx_strand_id
1 'polypeptide(L)'
;IFAVGDVTNRVNLTPVAIREGHAFADTQFGLTPWSTAYDNIPTAVFTTPEIGTVGLSEDLARASMARVDIFETRFRPMRNVLAGRNERTLMKLVVDGVSDRVVGVHILGPDAAEMVQMAAIALNLNAKKADFDRTMAVHPSAAEELVTLRTKR
;
A
#
# COMPACT_ATOMS: atom_id res chain seq x y z
N ILE A 1 15.30 0.48 31.09
CA ILE A 1 15.41 1.51 30.05
C ILE A 1 14.68 0.97 28.81
N PHE A 2 13.83 1.79 28.21
CA PHE A 2 13.06 1.48 27.01
C PHE A 2 13.43 2.45 25.89
N ALA A 3 13.16 2.07 24.64
CA ALA A 3 13.35 2.89 23.46
C ALA A 3 12.19 2.68 22.48
N VAL A 4 11.69 3.75 21.89
CA VAL A 4 10.65 3.74 20.85
C VAL A 4 11.00 4.72 19.74
N GLY A 5 10.43 4.53 18.57
CA GLY A 5 10.64 5.39 17.41
C GLY A 5 11.99 5.20 16.73
N ASP A 6 12.44 6.22 16.03
CA ASP A 6 13.59 6.19 15.12
C ASP A 6 14.90 5.72 15.76
N VAL A 7 15.08 5.98 17.04
CA VAL A 7 16.26 5.52 17.79
C VAL A 7 16.41 3.99 17.79
N THR A 8 15.31 3.25 17.57
CA THR A 8 15.33 1.78 17.46
C THR A 8 15.78 1.28 16.10
N ASN A 9 15.81 2.15 15.11
CA ASN A 9 16.17 1.89 13.71
C ASN A 9 15.43 0.70 13.08
N ARG A 10 14.14 0.54 13.36
CA ARG A 10 13.27 -0.47 12.74
C ARG A 10 12.62 0.06 11.47
N VAL A 11 11.67 1.00 11.63
CA VAL A 11 10.99 1.69 10.54
C VAL A 11 10.89 3.15 10.94
N ASN A 12 11.65 4.01 10.27
CA ASN A 12 11.84 5.41 10.64
C ASN A 12 10.73 6.27 10.03
N LEU A 13 9.51 6.12 10.56
CA LEU A 13 8.30 6.83 10.15
C LEU A 13 7.54 7.34 11.38
N THR A 14 7.10 8.59 11.34
CA THR A 14 6.34 9.21 12.43
C THR A 14 5.14 8.39 12.92
N PRO A 15 4.27 7.84 12.05
CA PRO A 15 3.15 7.02 12.51
C PRO A 15 3.59 5.74 13.24
N VAL A 16 4.73 5.18 12.87
CA VAL A 16 5.30 4.00 13.55
C VAL A 16 5.78 4.38 14.94
N ALA A 17 6.53 5.47 15.07
CA ALA A 17 6.99 5.98 16.35
C ALA A 17 5.83 6.27 17.32
N ILE A 18 4.76 6.90 16.83
CA ILE A 18 3.55 7.17 17.62
C ILE A 18 2.90 5.87 18.08
N ARG A 19 2.76 4.88 17.19
CA ARG A 19 2.14 3.60 17.52
C ARG A 19 2.98 2.78 18.51
N GLU A 20 4.30 2.82 18.38
CA GLU A 20 5.22 2.23 19.38
C GLU A 20 5.08 2.90 20.74
N GLY A 21 4.98 4.24 20.77
CA GLY A 21 4.76 5.01 21.99
C GLY A 21 3.44 4.64 22.69
N HIS A 22 2.35 4.49 21.94
CA HIS A 22 1.07 4.02 22.46
C HIS A 22 1.18 2.60 23.01
N ALA A 23 1.79 1.66 22.27
CA ALA A 23 1.98 0.29 22.72
C ALA A 23 2.80 0.21 24.02
N PHE A 24 3.84 1.04 24.10
CA PHE A 24 4.64 1.16 25.33
C PHE A 24 3.81 1.68 26.50
N ALA A 25 3.08 2.78 26.32
CA ALA A 25 2.29 3.39 27.38
C ALA A 25 1.18 2.44 27.87
N ASP A 26 0.44 1.82 26.98
CA ASP A 26 -0.63 0.88 27.32
C ASP A 26 -0.09 -0.38 28.02
N THR A 27 1.08 -0.86 27.58
CA THR A 27 1.70 -2.06 28.17
C THR A 27 2.30 -1.80 29.56
N GLN A 28 2.92 -0.62 29.79
CA GLN A 28 3.60 -0.33 31.04
C GLN A 28 2.69 0.31 32.11
N PHE A 29 1.71 1.09 31.66
CA PHE A 29 0.87 1.91 32.55
C PHE A 29 -0.63 1.67 32.36
N GLY A 30 -1.04 1.04 31.27
CA GLY A 30 -2.42 0.66 30.99
C GLY A 30 -2.76 -0.75 31.47
N LEU A 31 -3.97 -1.20 31.08
CA LEU A 31 -4.48 -2.52 31.44
C LEU A 31 -4.51 -3.51 30.25
N THR A 32 -4.08 -3.09 29.08
CA THR A 32 -4.18 -3.88 27.83
C THR A 32 -2.82 -3.94 27.14
N PRO A 33 -1.94 -4.86 27.53
CA PRO A 33 -0.63 -5.01 26.86
C PRO A 33 -0.77 -5.41 25.41
N TRP A 34 -0.03 -4.71 24.52
CA TRP A 34 0.07 -5.05 23.10
C TRP A 34 1.40 -4.60 22.51
N SER A 35 1.71 -5.08 21.31
CA SER A 35 2.90 -4.70 20.55
C SER A 35 2.54 -4.20 19.17
N THR A 36 3.37 -3.34 18.61
CA THR A 36 3.20 -2.81 17.25
C THR A 36 3.46 -3.90 16.22
N ALA A 37 2.51 -4.11 15.30
CA ALA A 37 2.74 -4.88 14.08
C ALA A 37 3.42 -3.97 13.03
N TYR A 38 4.40 -4.54 12.31
CA TYR A 38 5.18 -3.82 11.30
C TYR A 38 4.81 -4.25 9.87
N ASP A 39 3.78 -5.06 9.71
CA ASP A 39 3.27 -5.47 8.41
C ASP A 39 2.43 -4.38 7.77
N ASN A 40 2.46 -4.31 6.44
CA ASN A 40 1.61 -3.43 5.64
C ASN A 40 1.64 -1.95 6.05
N ILE A 41 2.81 -1.43 6.42
CA ILE A 41 2.99 -0.02 6.72
C ILE A 41 2.98 0.77 5.40
N PRO A 42 1.97 1.64 5.16
CA PRO A 42 1.98 2.46 3.97
C PRO A 42 3.10 3.50 4.04
N THR A 43 3.78 3.67 2.94
CA THR A 43 4.90 4.61 2.82
C THR A 43 4.75 5.43 1.55
N ALA A 44 5.06 6.71 1.63
CA ALA A 44 5.10 7.60 0.49
C ALA A 44 6.46 8.30 0.36
N VAL A 45 6.89 8.50 -0.89
CA VAL A 45 8.02 9.36 -1.24
C VAL A 45 7.46 10.53 -2.05
N PHE A 46 7.61 11.74 -1.51
CA PHE A 46 7.01 12.96 -2.05
C PHE A 46 7.89 13.57 -3.16
N THR A 47 8.22 12.75 -4.13
CA THR A 47 8.84 13.16 -5.39
C THR A 47 7.78 13.70 -6.36
N THR A 48 8.20 14.15 -7.55
CA THR A 48 7.30 14.51 -8.64
C THR A 48 7.63 13.64 -9.85
N PRO A 49 6.79 12.64 -10.18
CA PRO A 49 5.56 12.20 -9.49
C PRO A 49 5.83 11.50 -8.14
N GLU A 50 4.80 11.45 -7.28
CA GLU A 50 4.85 10.75 -5.98
C GLU A 50 4.93 9.24 -6.16
N ILE A 51 5.54 8.58 -5.16
CA ILE A 51 5.54 7.13 -5.04
C ILE A 51 4.81 6.75 -3.75
N GLY A 52 3.79 5.90 -3.86
CA GLY A 52 3.10 5.29 -2.73
C GLY A 52 3.28 3.77 -2.75
N THR A 53 3.54 3.17 -1.60
CA THR A 53 3.75 1.71 -1.50
C THR A 53 3.20 1.17 -0.18
N VAL A 54 2.61 -0.02 -0.22
CA VAL A 54 2.22 -0.79 0.97
C VAL A 54 2.35 -2.28 0.67
N GLY A 55 2.79 -3.04 1.67
CA GLY A 55 2.98 -4.48 1.57
C GLY A 55 4.26 -4.88 0.83
N LEU A 56 4.27 -6.09 0.27
CA LEU A 56 5.45 -6.70 -0.34
C LEU A 56 5.72 -6.15 -1.75
N SER A 57 6.98 -5.87 -2.05
CA SER A 57 7.41 -5.69 -3.44
C SER A 57 7.26 -7.00 -4.22
N GLU A 58 7.26 -6.91 -5.55
CA GLU A 58 7.22 -8.10 -6.41
C GLU A 58 8.37 -9.07 -6.11
N ASP A 59 9.59 -8.55 -5.88
CA ASP A 59 10.76 -9.37 -5.62
C ASP A 59 10.66 -10.08 -4.27
N LEU A 60 10.20 -9.39 -3.22
CA LEU A 60 10.00 -9.97 -1.90
C LEU A 60 8.87 -11.03 -1.93
N ALA A 61 7.79 -10.76 -2.63
CA ALA A 61 6.71 -11.73 -2.79
C ALA A 61 7.19 -12.99 -3.53
N ARG A 62 7.93 -12.82 -4.65
CA ARG A 62 8.49 -13.96 -5.40
C ARG A 62 9.51 -14.76 -4.60
N ALA A 63 10.24 -14.13 -3.68
CA ALA A 63 11.20 -14.82 -2.81
C ALA A 63 10.52 -15.63 -1.69
N SER A 64 9.29 -15.27 -1.29
CA SER A 64 8.61 -15.84 -0.12
C SER A 64 7.36 -16.67 -0.44
N MET A 65 6.84 -16.62 -1.67
CA MET A 65 5.57 -17.25 -2.06
C MET A 65 5.76 -18.23 -3.23
N ALA A 66 4.99 -19.31 -3.22
CA ALA A 66 5.03 -20.34 -4.25
C ALA A 66 4.58 -19.84 -5.63
N ARG A 67 3.63 -18.91 -5.67
CA ARG A 67 3.12 -18.30 -6.90
C ARG A 67 2.73 -16.85 -6.64
N VAL A 68 3.18 -15.96 -7.51
CA VAL A 68 2.86 -14.54 -7.46
C VAL A 68 2.25 -14.11 -8.78
N ASP A 69 1.07 -13.54 -8.74
CA ASP A 69 0.39 -12.94 -9.86
C ASP A 69 0.55 -11.41 -9.79
N ILE A 70 0.94 -10.80 -10.89
CA ILE A 70 1.14 -9.35 -10.98
C ILE A 70 0.09 -8.76 -11.91
N PHE A 71 -0.58 -7.72 -11.41
CA PHE A 71 -1.48 -6.89 -12.20
C PHE A 71 -0.89 -5.48 -12.25
N GLU A 72 -0.70 -4.96 -13.44
CA GLU A 72 -0.06 -3.65 -13.64
C GLU A 72 -0.76 -2.88 -14.74
N THR A 73 -0.94 -1.58 -14.53
CA THR A 73 -1.41 -0.66 -15.56
C THR A 73 -0.54 0.58 -15.61
N ARG A 74 -0.45 1.16 -16.80
CA ARG A 74 0.20 2.45 -17.07
C ARG A 74 -0.73 3.28 -17.91
N PHE A 75 -1.37 4.23 -17.31
CA PHE A 75 -2.36 5.07 -17.96
C PHE A 75 -2.03 6.56 -17.86
N ARG A 76 -2.65 7.36 -18.68
CA ARG A 76 -2.59 8.81 -18.60
C ARG A 76 -3.84 9.30 -17.87
N PRO A 77 -3.70 9.90 -16.66
CA PRO A 77 -4.85 10.43 -15.92
C PRO A 77 -5.65 11.41 -16.78
N MET A 78 -6.97 11.42 -16.65
CA MET A 78 -7.86 12.24 -17.47
C MET A 78 -7.50 13.73 -17.41
N ARG A 79 -7.10 14.24 -16.23
CA ARG A 79 -6.62 15.62 -16.08
C ARG A 79 -5.41 15.94 -16.97
N ASN A 80 -4.53 14.95 -17.19
CA ASN A 80 -3.36 15.11 -18.05
C ASN A 80 -3.74 15.04 -19.55
N VAL A 81 -4.78 14.27 -19.90
CA VAL A 81 -5.31 14.23 -21.27
C VAL A 81 -5.82 15.60 -21.68
N LEU A 82 -6.68 16.21 -20.84
CA LEU A 82 -7.22 17.54 -21.09
C LEU A 82 -6.15 18.63 -21.14
N ALA A 83 -5.14 18.53 -20.28
CA ALA A 83 -4.03 19.48 -20.20
C ALA A 83 -2.93 19.27 -21.27
N GLY A 84 -3.06 18.25 -22.13
CA GLY A 84 -2.02 17.90 -23.11
C GLY A 84 -0.71 17.40 -22.50
N ARG A 85 -0.70 16.96 -21.24
CA ARG A 85 0.49 16.46 -20.52
C ARG A 85 0.69 14.97 -20.79
N ASN A 86 1.96 14.54 -20.89
CA ASN A 86 2.30 13.15 -21.21
C ASN A 86 2.61 12.28 -19.98
N GLU A 87 2.60 12.86 -18.77
CA GLU A 87 2.86 12.10 -17.56
C GLU A 87 1.83 10.99 -17.38
N ARG A 88 2.35 9.80 -17.05
CA ARG A 88 1.57 8.60 -16.83
C ARG A 88 1.62 8.22 -15.35
N THR A 89 0.55 7.62 -14.89
CA THR A 89 0.48 6.94 -13.60
C THR A 89 0.70 5.45 -13.82
N LEU A 90 1.49 4.82 -12.94
CA LEU A 90 1.63 3.37 -12.87
C LEU A 90 0.94 2.89 -11.60
N MET A 91 0.15 1.83 -11.70
CA MET A 91 -0.39 1.12 -10.55
C MET A 91 -0.12 -0.37 -10.69
N LYS A 92 0.28 -0.99 -9.58
CA LYS A 92 0.61 -2.41 -9.52
C LYS A 92 0.01 -3.05 -8.28
N LEU A 93 -0.66 -4.18 -8.48
CA LEU A 93 -1.05 -5.11 -7.43
C LEU A 93 -0.16 -6.34 -7.47
N VAL A 94 0.36 -6.73 -6.31
CA VAL A 94 1.08 -7.98 -6.08
C VAL A 94 0.12 -8.91 -5.36
N VAL A 95 -0.14 -10.08 -5.93
CA VAL A 95 -1.15 -11.02 -5.45
C VAL A 95 -0.51 -12.37 -5.18
N ASP A 96 -0.76 -12.95 -4.02
CA ASP A 96 -0.45 -14.36 -3.77
C ASP A 96 -1.37 -15.22 -4.64
N GLY A 97 -0.80 -15.85 -5.65
CA GLY A 97 -1.54 -16.61 -6.63
C GLY A 97 -2.19 -17.90 -6.10
N VAL A 98 -1.91 -18.29 -4.85
CA VAL A 98 -2.52 -19.45 -4.18
C VAL A 98 -3.76 -19.04 -3.40
N SER A 99 -3.63 -18.02 -2.55
CA SER A 99 -4.71 -17.56 -1.67
C SER A 99 -5.59 -16.45 -2.27
N ASP A 100 -5.20 -15.89 -3.40
CA ASP A 100 -5.78 -14.70 -4.04
C ASP A 100 -5.62 -13.41 -3.21
N ARG A 101 -4.85 -13.40 -2.12
CA ARG A 101 -4.65 -12.22 -1.29
C ARG A 101 -3.81 -11.17 -2.02
N VAL A 102 -4.25 -9.91 -1.95
CA VAL A 102 -3.42 -8.78 -2.35
C VAL A 102 -2.40 -8.55 -1.24
N VAL A 103 -1.13 -8.72 -1.58
CA VAL A 103 0.00 -8.64 -0.63
C VAL A 103 0.87 -7.41 -0.85
N GLY A 104 0.63 -6.66 -1.93
CA GLY A 104 1.32 -5.42 -2.20
C GLY A 104 0.53 -4.52 -3.15
N VAL A 105 0.59 -3.20 -2.89
CA VAL A 105 0.04 -2.16 -3.76
C VAL A 105 1.09 -1.08 -3.93
N HIS A 106 1.42 -0.75 -5.18
CA HIS A 106 2.44 0.24 -5.53
C HIS A 106 1.90 1.20 -6.59
N ILE A 107 2.08 2.48 -6.35
CA ILE A 107 1.54 3.56 -7.17
C ILE A 107 2.67 4.56 -7.43
N LEU A 108 2.86 4.92 -8.70
CA LEU A 108 3.72 6.03 -9.11
C LEU A 108 2.87 7.01 -9.90
N GLY A 109 2.63 8.16 -9.33
CA GLY A 109 1.78 9.18 -9.95
C GLY A 109 1.26 10.20 -8.94
N PRO A 110 0.55 11.21 -9.42
CA PRO A 110 -0.07 12.20 -8.55
C PRO A 110 -1.05 11.54 -7.56
N ASP A 111 -1.08 12.05 -6.34
CA ASP A 111 -1.96 11.59 -5.25
C ASP A 111 -1.69 10.13 -4.79
N ALA A 112 -0.49 9.59 -5.10
CA ALA A 112 -0.12 8.22 -4.74
C ALA A 112 -0.14 8.00 -3.22
N ALA A 113 0.26 8.99 -2.42
CA ALA A 113 0.23 8.94 -0.97
C ALA A 113 -1.18 8.72 -0.42
N GLU A 114 -2.16 9.48 -0.93
CA GLU A 114 -3.56 9.39 -0.51
C GLU A 114 -4.17 8.04 -0.90
N MET A 115 -3.89 7.58 -2.12
CA MET A 115 -4.42 6.30 -2.61
C MET A 115 -3.83 5.11 -1.85
N VAL A 116 -2.52 5.11 -1.57
CA VAL A 116 -1.88 3.98 -0.87
C VAL A 116 -2.30 3.91 0.59
N GLN A 117 -2.60 5.05 1.24
CA GLN A 117 -3.16 5.07 2.59
C GLN A 117 -4.50 4.30 2.64
N MET A 118 -5.38 4.51 1.66
CA MET A 118 -6.66 3.80 1.60
C MET A 118 -6.47 2.32 1.24
N ALA A 119 -5.56 2.00 0.33
CA ALA A 119 -5.22 0.62 -0.03
C ALA A 119 -4.67 -0.19 1.15
N ALA A 120 -3.94 0.45 2.07
CA ALA A 120 -3.42 -0.20 3.27
C ALA A 120 -4.53 -0.79 4.16
N ILE A 121 -5.71 -0.19 4.20
CA ILE A 121 -6.87 -0.72 4.93
C ILE A 121 -7.27 -2.07 4.35
N ALA A 122 -7.36 -2.18 3.02
CA ALA A 122 -7.71 -3.43 2.35
C ALA A 122 -6.67 -4.53 2.63
N LEU A 123 -5.37 -4.21 2.58
CA LEU A 123 -4.31 -5.18 2.88
C LEU A 123 -4.37 -5.66 4.33
N ASN A 124 -4.60 -4.77 5.28
CA ASN A 124 -4.74 -5.13 6.70
C ASN A 124 -5.98 -5.98 6.98
N LEU A 125 -7.01 -5.88 6.16
CA LEU A 125 -8.19 -6.75 6.17
C LEU A 125 -7.97 -8.07 5.39
N ASN A 126 -6.77 -8.31 4.86
CA ASN A 126 -6.43 -9.47 4.03
C ASN A 126 -7.31 -9.59 2.78
N ALA A 127 -7.66 -8.46 2.17
CA ALA A 127 -8.50 -8.43 0.98
C ALA A 127 -7.89 -9.25 -0.16
N LYS A 128 -8.74 -9.93 -0.90
CA LYS A 128 -8.39 -10.73 -2.07
C LYS A 128 -8.48 -9.89 -3.35
N LYS A 129 -7.84 -10.35 -4.41
CA LYS A 129 -8.00 -9.73 -5.73
C LYS A 129 -9.46 -9.72 -6.18
N ALA A 130 -10.21 -10.78 -5.87
CA ALA A 130 -11.64 -10.85 -6.10
C ALA A 130 -12.44 -9.75 -5.38
N ASP A 131 -11.97 -9.25 -4.21
CA ASP A 131 -12.61 -8.15 -3.50
C ASP A 131 -12.40 -6.83 -4.23
N PHE A 132 -11.20 -6.59 -4.76
CA PHE A 132 -10.93 -5.46 -5.64
C PHE A 132 -11.81 -5.54 -6.89
N ASP A 133 -11.89 -6.71 -7.52
CA ASP A 133 -12.64 -6.91 -8.76
C ASP A 133 -14.15 -6.68 -8.64
N ARG A 134 -14.74 -6.98 -7.49
CA ARG A 134 -16.16 -6.75 -7.24
C ARG A 134 -16.50 -5.35 -6.74
N THR A 135 -15.48 -4.56 -6.36
CA THR A 135 -15.68 -3.19 -5.88
C THR A 135 -16.08 -2.28 -7.04
N MET A 136 -17.18 -1.53 -6.84
CA MET A 136 -17.64 -0.55 -7.81
C MET A 136 -16.67 0.63 -7.89
N ALA A 137 -16.25 0.95 -9.11
CA ALA A 137 -15.33 2.08 -9.36
C ALA A 137 -16.03 3.43 -9.19
N VAL A 138 -15.28 4.44 -8.76
CA VAL A 138 -15.69 5.85 -8.87
C VAL A 138 -15.15 6.40 -10.17
N HIS A 139 -16.02 6.66 -11.14
CA HIS A 139 -15.63 7.21 -12.43
C HIS A 139 -16.04 8.69 -12.58
N PRO A 140 -15.13 9.58 -13.06
CA PRO A 140 -13.75 9.32 -13.41
C PRO A 140 -12.80 9.59 -12.24
N SER A 141 -11.95 8.63 -11.92
CA SER A 141 -10.88 8.81 -10.92
C SER A 141 -9.63 7.99 -11.31
N ALA A 142 -8.44 8.37 -10.78
CA ALA A 142 -7.26 7.55 -10.96
C ALA A 142 -7.34 6.25 -10.14
N ALA A 143 -7.94 6.32 -8.96
CA ALA A 143 -8.06 5.18 -8.04
C ALA A 143 -8.89 4.02 -8.61
N GLU A 144 -9.80 4.29 -9.58
CA GLU A 144 -10.61 3.24 -10.22
C GLU A 144 -9.76 2.17 -10.90
N GLU A 145 -8.54 2.50 -11.33
CA GLU A 145 -7.63 1.55 -11.95
C GLU A 145 -7.27 0.40 -11.00
N LEU A 146 -7.23 0.62 -9.69
CA LEU A 146 -6.97 -0.46 -8.72
C LEU A 146 -8.05 -1.54 -8.73
N VAL A 147 -9.29 -1.19 -9.06
CA VAL A 147 -10.43 -2.12 -9.07
C VAL A 147 -10.82 -2.57 -10.49
N THR A 148 -10.16 -2.03 -11.52
CA THR A 148 -10.39 -2.40 -12.92
C THR A 148 -9.27 -3.22 -13.53
N LEU A 149 -8.17 -3.48 -12.80
CA LEU A 149 -7.07 -4.35 -13.22
C LEU A 149 -7.52 -5.80 -13.37
N ARG A 150 -7.71 -6.26 -14.60
CA ARG A 150 -8.19 -7.64 -14.90
C ARG A 150 -7.13 -8.54 -15.49
N THR A 151 -6.14 -7.97 -16.16
CA THR A 151 -5.13 -8.75 -16.92
C THR A 151 -3.85 -8.86 -16.11
N LYS A 152 -3.37 -10.09 -15.96
CA LYS A 152 -2.04 -10.38 -15.39
C LYS A 152 -0.95 -9.97 -16.37
N ARG A 153 0.16 -9.45 -15.83
CA ARG A 153 1.37 -9.21 -16.58
C ARG A 153 2.17 -10.50 -16.76
#